data_dbac18be5461b2cd20bb86075f9ef24a
#
_entry.id   dbac18be5461b2cd20bb86075f9ef24a
#
_cell.length_a   1.000
_cell.length_b   1.000
_cell.length_c   1.000
_cell.angle_alpha   90.00
_cell.angle_beta   90.00
_cell.angle_gamma   90.00
#
_symmetry.space_group_name_H-M   'P 1'
#
loop_
_entity.id
_entity.type
_entity.pdbx_description
1 polymer ?
#
loop_
_entity_poly.entity_id
_entity_poly.type
_entity_poly.pdbx_seq_one_letter_code
_entity_poly.pdbx_strand_id
1 'polypeptide(L)'
;MRKKYIAAGIVTAGIITLLSVSIVFTTNMAKQLGKIDSKIDKAIGITEDIAQEDDVIIASEYKIKSTKELSDAYVNGTVEKLKSEDKETIDLADKILKEITKDNMTDYEKELAVYQWMIKNIKIDESGMAAVQKKKDELSTPNGVLKNQKAVCVGYATTFRLFMQMMKIDCKVVHSTDLSHSWNEVKLEDDWYFVDAYSDVNSENFANFNLNDEMCLESYEWNREFFPAAAGVKYNYACMNNQKETDVYKIPKRVRKVVDDKSENLFLNLGKNMSDETKDIVEAMMLSIEDYTMDSVMISYKWVENDEQERILCIYATPEATEDMENLSEEVAKKVRKAVNKAFEDYSNPDDIDE
;
A
#
# COMPACT_ATOMS: atom_id res chain seq x y z
N MET A 1 41.33 3.00 -60.19
CA MET A 1 41.75 2.50 -58.85
C MET A 1 41.59 3.51 -57.72
N ARG A 2 41.87 4.81 -57.87
CA ARG A 2 41.77 5.82 -56.77
C ARG A 2 40.39 6.02 -56.18
N LYS A 3 39.28 5.88 -56.92
CA LYS A 3 37.91 6.07 -56.39
C LYS A 3 37.44 4.96 -55.45
N LYS A 4 37.96 3.72 -55.54
CA LYS A 4 37.62 2.61 -54.64
C LYS A 4 38.24 2.76 -53.24
N TYR A 5 39.40 3.36 -53.13
CA TYR A 5 40.07 3.56 -51.83
C TYR A 5 39.50 4.73 -51.03
N ILE A 6 38.90 5.75 -51.70
CA ILE A 6 38.24 6.88 -51.05
C ILE A 6 36.91 6.40 -50.41
N ALA A 7 36.15 5.57 -51.13
CA ALA A 7 34.88 5.03 -50.59
C ALA A 7 35.11 4.09 -49.39
N ALA A 8 36.18 3.24 -49.45
CA ALA A 8 36.54 2.36 -48.33
C ALA A 8 36.99 3.15 -47.09
N GLY A 9 37.75 4.25 -47.29
CA GLY A 9 38.21 5.13 -46.19
C GLY A 9 37.06 5.88 -45.50
N ILE A 10 36.02 6.29 -46.21
CA ILE A 10 34.85 6.99 -45.65
C ILE A 10 33.99 6.01 -44.85
N VAL A 11 33.80 4.77 -45.32
CA VAL A 11 33.03 3.75 -44.63
C VAL A 11 33.72 3.31 -43.32
N THR A 12 35.05 3.11 -43.37
CA THR A 12 35.82 2.77 -42.16
C THR A 12 35.88 3.92 -41.16
N ALA A 13 35.98 5.17 -41.57
CA ALA A 13 35.91 6.33 -40.68
C ALA A 13 34.50 6.47 -40.04
N GLY A 14 33.44 6.24 -40.80
CA GLY A 14 32.08 6.24 -40.29
C GLY A 14 31.81 5.15 -39.27
N ILE A 15 32.32 3.94 -39.49
CA ILE A 15 32.19 2.81 -38.53
C ILE A 15 32.98 3.09 -37.24
N ILE A 16 34.19 3.64 -37.34
CA ILE A 16 35.01 3.99 -36.16
C ILE A 16 34.33 5.10 -35.36
N THR A 17 33.71 6.08 -36.02
CA THR A 17 32.97 7.15 -35.30
C THR A 17 31.70 6.62 -34.61
N LEU A 18 30.96 5.73 -35.26
CA LEU A 18 29.77 5.08 -34.66
C LEU A 18 30.17 4.19 -33.49
N LEU A 19 31.23 3.42 -33.58
CA LEU A 19 31.78 2.61 -32.51
C LEU A 19 32.26 3.46 -31.32
N SER A 20 32.95 4.57 -31.59
CA SER A 20 33.42 5.47 -30.53
C SER A 20 32.26 6.18 -29.82
N VAL A 21 31.22 6.59 -30.53
CA VAL A 21 29.98 7.16 -29.92
C VAL A 21 29.25 6.10 -29.09
N SER A 22 29.16 4.88 -29.60
CA SER A 22 28.54 3.76 -28.86
C SER A 22 29.30 3.42 -27.58
N ILE A 23 30.64 3.40 -27.63
CA ILE A 23 31.51 3.16 -26.47
C ILE A 23 31.38 4.30 -25.43
N VAL A 24 31.34 5.55 -25.87
CA VAL A 24 31.13 6.70 -24.97
C VAL A 24 29.75 6.67 -24.33
N PHE A 25 28.71 6.28 -25.09
CA PHE A 25 27.36 6.15 -24.57
C PHE A 25 27.24 5.02 -23.54
N THR A 26 27.81 3.83 -23.84
CA THR A 26 27.82 2.69 -22.92
C THR A 26 28.65 2.96 -21.66
N THR A 27 29.79 3.64 -21.79
CA THR A 27 30.62 4.02 -20.62
C THR A 27 29.96 5.11 -19.77
N ASN A 28 29.19 6.04 -20.36
CA ASN A 28 28.42 7.01 -19.61
C ASN A 28 27.22 6.37 -18.91
N MET A 29 26.51 5.44 -19.56
CA MET A 29 25.45 4.64 -18.94
C MET A 29 25.99 3.78 -17.80
N ALA A 30 27.10 3.09 -17.98
CA ALA A 30 27.77 2.32 -16.93
C ALA A 30 28.19 3.19 -15.73
N LYS A 31 28.68 4.42 -15.99
CA LYS A 31 28.99 5.38 -14.92
C LYS A 31 27.75 5.90 -14.21
N GLN A 32 26.62 6.07 -14.89
CA GLN A 32 25.37 6.47 -14.26
C GLN A 32 24.79 5.32 -13.43
N LEU A 33 24.80 4.09 -13.94
CA LEU A 33 24.42 2.89 -13.22
C LEU A 33 25.30 2.69 -11.98
N GLY A 34 26.63 2.79 -12.10
CA GLY A 34 27.53 2.71 -10.95
C GLY A 34 27.33 3.83 -9.90
N LYS A 35 26.82 5.01 -10.31
CA LYS A 35 26.41 6.06 -9.36
C LYS A 35 25.08 5.75 -8.68
N ILE A 36 24.17 5.07 -9.37
CA ILE A 36 22.91 4.59 -8.80
C ILE A 36 23.22 3.46 -7.82
N ASP A 37 24.01 2.46 -8.22
CA ASP A 37 24.45 1.39 -7.33
C ASP A 37 25.17 1.93 -6.09
N SER A 38 26.10 2.88 -6.26
CA SER A 38 26.79 3.48 -5.09
C SER A 38 25.87 4.32 -4.19
N LYS A 39 24.76 4.86 -4.72
CA LYS A 39 23.75 5.52 -3.90
C LYS A 39 22.84 4.51 -3.20
N ILE A 40 22.53 3.42 -3.88
CA ILE A 40 21.81 2.29 -3.31
C ILE A 40 22.65 1.63 -2.24
N ASP A 41 23.93 1.30 -2.53
CA ASP A 41 24.87 0.74 -1.54
C ASP A 41 25.07 1.67 -0.35
N LYS A 42 25.08 2.99 -0.56
CA LYS A 42 25.17 3.98 0.50
C LYS A 42 23.84 4.09 1.30
N ALA A 43 22.72 3.95 0.65
CA ALA A 43 21.42 3.87 1.32
C ALA A 43 21.31 2.56 2.12
N ILE A 44 21.75 1.44 1.55
CA ILE A 44 21.84 0.12 2.20
C ILE A 44 22.86 0.18 3.34
N GLY A 45 24.06 0.73 3.14
CA GLY A 45 25.10 0.86 4.16
C GLY A 45 24.72 1.79 5.31
N ILE A 46 23.86 2.78 5.09
CA ILE A 46 23.25 3.57 6.18
C ILE A 46 22.30 2.69 7.00
N THR A 47 21.72 1.65 6.40
CA THR A 47 20.84 0.70 7.09
C THR A 47 21.58 -0.44 7.78
N GLU A 48 22.78 -0.81 7.34
CA GLU A 48 23.59 -1.88 7.94
C GLU A 48 24.28 -1.46 9.24
N ASP A 49 24.75 -0.21 9.36
CA ASP A 49 25.46 0.29 10.55
C ASP A 49 24.56 0.56 11.76
N ILE A 50 23.25 0.60 11.55
CA ILE A 50 22.33 0.96 12.61
C ILE A 50 21.14 0.03 12.52
N ALA A 51 20.98 -1.13 12.66
CA ALA A 51 19.74 -1.92 12.79
C ALA A 51 18.43 -1.04 12.78
N GLN A 52 18.32 -0.05 11.90
CA GLN A 52 17.36 1.03 11.99
C GLN A 52 16.80 1.37 10.61
N GLU A 53 15.52 1.14 10.49
CA GLU A 53 14.67 1.71 9.45
C GLU A 53 14.57 3.25 9.52
N ASP A 54 15.18 3.87 10.56
CA ASP A 54 15.18 5.32 10.82
C ASP A 54 16.22 6.07 9.97
N ASP A 55 16.06 7.37 9.87
CA ASP A 55 16.93 8.29 9.12
C ASP A 55 16.88 8.17 7.59
N VAL A 56 16.07 7.29 7.03
CA VAL A 56 15.79 7.19 5.60
C VAL A 56 14.89 8.35 5.17
N ILE A 57 15.14 8.92 4.00
CA ILE A 57 14.33 9.99 3.42
C ILE A 57 13.39 9.40 2.37
N ILE A 58 12.10 9.45 2.63
CA ILE A 58 11.04 8.97 1.74
C ILE A 58 10.53 10.10 0.86
N ALA A 59 10.23 9.77 -0.41
CA ALA A 59 9.76 10.71 -1.43
C ALA A 59 10.66 11.96 -1.56
N SER A 60 11.97 11.80 -1.30
CA SER A 60 12.98 12.87 -1.30
C SER A 60 12.73 14.01 -0.30
N GLU A 61 11.77 13.88 0.60
CA GLU A 61 11.34 14.96 1.46
C GLU A 61 11.13 14.59 2.93
N TYR A 62 10.59 13.41 3.22
CA TYR A 62 10.19 12.99 4.55
C TYR A 62 11.23 12.05 5.15
N LYS A 63 11.65 12.37 6.37
CA LYS A 63 12.58 11.53 7.12
C LYS A 63 11.82 10.62 8.06
N ILE A 64 12.13 9.33 8.03
CA ILE A 64 11.69 8.39 9.07
C ILE A 64 12.44 8.74 10.35
N LYS A 65 11.73 9.14 11.41
CA LYS A 65 12.32 9.47 12.71
C LYS A 65 12.02 8.36 13.71
N SER A 66 13.00 8.02 14.55
CA SER A 66 12.82 7.03 15.60
C SER A 66 11.71 7.42 16.59
N THR A 67 10.89 6.43 16.96
CA THR A 67 9.87 6.55 18.01
C THR A 67 10.28 5.87 19.30
N LYS A 68 11.50 5.29 19.32
CA LYS A 68 11.98 4.45 20.44
C LYS A 68 12.11 5.23 21.75
N GLU A 69 12.63 6.46 21.73
CA GLU A 69 12.77 7.27 22.95
C GLU A 69 11.39 7.52 23.59
N LEU A 70 10.37 7.79 22.76
CA LEU A 70 9.01 8.05 23.22
C LEU A 70 8.39 6.79 23.84
N SER A 71 8.42 5.69 23.11
CA SER A 71 7.83 4.43 23.55
C SER A 71 8.54 3.85 24.77
N ASP A 72 9.86 3.91 24.82
CA ASP A 72 10.65 3.49 26.00
C ASP A 72 10.29 4.34 27.23
N ALA A 73 10.16 5.66 27.09
CA ALA A 73 9.77 6.53 28.19
C ALA A 73 8.35 6.21 28.71
N TYR A 74 7.41 5.92 27.81
CA TYR A 74 6.06 5.50 28.18
C TYR A 74 6.07 4.16 28.92
N VAL A 75 6.69 3.14 28.36
CA VAL A 75 6.74 1.79 28.91
C VAL A 75 7.45 1.75 30.28
N ASN A 76 8.47 2.59 30.46
CA ASN A 76 9.25 2.66 31.70
C ASN A 76 8.71 3.68 32.72
N GLY A 77 7.60 4.38 32.41
CA GLY A 77 7.02 5.39 33.29
C GLY A 77 7.91 6.61 33.51
N THR A 78 8.71 6.99 32.50
CA THR A 78 9.67 8.11 32.59
C THR A 78 9.32 9.28 31.66
N VAL A 79 8.05 9.39 31.24
CA VAL A 79 7.52 10.42 30.32
C VAL A 79 7.86 11.83 30.78
N GLU A 80 7.93 12.06 32.11
CA GLU A 80 8.29 13.36 32.69
C GLU A 80 9.70 13.86 32.32
N LYS A 81 10.58 12.97 31.83
CA LYS A 81 11.93 13.31 31.38
C LYS A 81 11.98 13.78 29.91
N LEU A 82 10.92 13.57 29.16
CA LEU A 82 10.83 13.97 27.76
C LEU A 82 10.70 15.48 27.60
N LYS A 83 11.02 15.97 26.41
CA LYS A 83 10.74 17.35 26.02
C LYS A 83 9.22 17.57 25.95
N SER A 84 8.81 18.83 26.00
CA SER A 84 7.39 19.19 26.01
C SER A 84 6.60 18.62 24.83
N GLU A 85 7.17 18.67 23.62
CA GLU A 85 6.52 18.14 22.40
C GLU A 85 6.38 16.60 22.43
N ASP A 86 7.45 15.91 22.85
CA ASP A 86 7.47 14.47 22.98
C ASP A 86 6.48 13.97 24.03
N LYS A 87 6.39 14.69 25.17
CA LYS A 87 5.41 14.43 26.22
C LYS A 87 3.98 14.62 25.70
N GLU A 88 3.71 15.70 25.00
CA GLU A 88 2.41 15.95 24.36
C GLU A 88 2.04 14.80 23.39
N THR A 89 3.03 14.32 22.62
CA THR A 89 2.82 13.19 21.69
C THR A 89 2.37 11.94 22.45
N ILE A 90 3.04 11.60 23.54
CA ILE A 90 2.68 10.46 24.39
C ILE A 90 1.31 10.64 25.02
N ASP A 91 0.99 11.83 25.52
CA ASP A 91 -0.31 12.12 26.15
C ASP A 91 -1.47 11.94 25.13
N LEU A 92 -1.27 12.40 23.89
CA LEU A 92 -2.24 12.21 22.80
C LEU A 92 -2.40 10.73 22.43
N ALA A 93 -1.29 10.02 22.26
CA ALA A 93 -1.29 8.60 21.91
C ALA A 93 -1.91 7.75 23.04
N ASP A 94 -1.54 7.98 24.29
CA ASP A 94 -2.08 7.26 25.46
C ASP A 94 -3.59 7.47 25.61
N LYS A 95 -4.07 8.70 25.41
CA LYS A 95 -5.50 8.97 25.42
C LYS A 95 -6.25 8.13 24.39
N ILE A 96 -5.73 8.05 23.16
CA ILE A 96 -6.34 7.26 22.09
C ILE A 96 -6.30 5.76 22.44
N LEU A 97 -5.12 5.25 22.86
CA LEU A 97 -4.99 3.84 23.24
C LEU A 97 -5.97 3.45 24.34
N LYS A 98 -6.15 4.28 25.37
CA LYS A 98 -7.12 4.04 26.45
C LYS A 98 -8.57 4.04 25.98
N GLU A 99 -8.88 4.75 24.91
CA GLU A 99 -10.22 4.78 24.30
C GLU A 99 -10.50 3.52 23.49
N ILE A 100 -9.53 3.05 22.71
CA ILE A 100 -9.73 1.99 21.71
C ILE A 100 -9.28 0.60 22.15
N THR A 101 -8.48 0.49 23.22
CA THR A 101 -7.96 -0.80 23.71
C THR A 101 -8.41 -1.14 25.13
N LYS A 102 -8.33 -2.41 25.48
CA LYS A 102 -8.62 -2.95 26.83
C LYS A 102 -7.53 -3.94 27.23
N ASP A 103 -7.31 -4.11 28.54
CA ASP A 103 -6.28 -4.97 29.08
C ASP A 103 -6.39 -6.45 28.66
N ASN A 104 -7.61 -6.93 28.38
CA ASN A 104 -7.87 -8.31 27.99
C ASN A 104 -7.79 -8.56 26.49
N MET A 105 -7.47 -7.56 25.68
CA MET A 105 -7.26 -7.71 24.23
C MET A 105 -5.95 -8.44 23.96
N THR A 106 -5.99 -9.33 22.97
CA THR A 106 -4.81 -9.92 22.33
C THR A 106 -4.03 -8.85 21.57
N ASP A 107 -2.78 -9.13 21.21
CA ASP A 107 -1.99 -8.19 20.44
C ASP A 107 -2.58 -7.94 19.05
N TYR A 108 -3.16 -8.96 18.40
CA TYR A 108 -3.96 -8.80 17.18
C TYR A 108 -5.16 -7.85 17.35
N GLU A 109 -5.93 -8.01 18.43
CA GLU A 109 -7.10 -7.14 18.68
C GLU A 109 -6.68 -5.69 18.94
N LYS A 110 -5.57 -5.47 19.64
CA LYS A 110 -5.01 -4.13 19.88
C LYS A 110 -4.51 -3.50 18.57
N GLU A 111 -3.78 -4.26 17.78
CA GLU A 111 -3.30 -3.85 16.46
C GLU A 111 -4.47 -3.45 15.55
N LEU A 112 -5.48 -4.32 15.43
CA LEU A 112 -6.67 -4.06 14.63
C LEU A 112 -7.42 -2.80 15.11
N ALA A 113 -7.53 -2.59 16.42
CA ALA A 113 -8.16 -1.39 16.97
C ALA A 113 -7.42 -0.10 16.60
N VAL A 114 -6.09 -0.12 16.64
CA VAL A 114 -5.24 1.00 16.18
C VAL A 114 -5.41 1.23 14.70
N TYR A 115 -5.32 0.16 13.89
CA TYR A 115 -5.50 0.25 12.46
C TYR A 115 -6.84 0.89 12.08
N GLN A 116 -7.94 0.37 12.63
CA GLN A 116 -9.28 0.90 12.41
C GLN A 116 -9.41 2.37 12.85
N TRP A 117 -8.81 2.73 13.98
CA TRP A 117 -8.81 4.11 14.43
C TRP A 117 -8.07 5.02 13.44
N MET A 118 -6.91 4.58 12.94
CA MET A 118 -6.08 5.38 12.03
C MET A 118 -6.75 5.58 10.66
N ILE A 119 -7.24 4.53 10.02
CA ILE A 119 -7.91 4.64 8.71
C ILE A 119 -9.16 5.51 8.74
N LYS A 120 -9.83 5.58 9.91
CA LYS A 120 -11.05 6.37 10.12
C LYS A 120 -10.79 7.83 10.50
N ASN A 121 -9.75 8.10 11.29
CA ASN A 121 -9.57 9.41 11.91
C ASN A 121 -8.43 10.23 11.31
N ILE A 122 -7.49 9.61 10.60
CA ILE A 122 -6.39 10.32 9.94
C ILE A 122 -6.69 10.41 8.45
N LYS A 123 -6.61 11.62 7.89
CA LYS A 123 -6.83 11.86 6.46
C LYS A 123 -5.51 11.93 5.72
N ILE A 124 -5.51 11.50 4.47
CA ILE A 124 -4.38 11.72 3.57
C ILE A 124 -4.27 13.23 3.28
N ASP A 125 -3.04 13.76 3.29
CA ASP A 125 -2.80 15.13 2.86
C ASP A 125 -2.54 15.17 1.35
N GLU A 126 -3.50 15.68 0.59
CA GLU A 126 -3.46 15.82 -0.87
C GLU A 126 -2.89 17.16 -1.34
N SER A 127 -2.46 18.02 -0.40
CA SER A 127 -1.99 19.37 -0.70
C SER A 127 -0.65 19.41 -1.42
N GLY A 128 -0.48 18.71 -2.51
CA GLY A 128 0.65 18.69 -3.43
C GLY A 128 2.03 19.16 -2.91
N MET A 129 3.10 18.69 -3.50
CA MET A 129 4.51 18.83 -3.09
C MET A 129 4.95 20.23 -2.62
N ALA A 130 4.40 21.32 -3.17
CA ALA A 130 4.81 22.69 -2.80
C ALA A 130 4.28 23.16 -1.43
N ALA A 131 3.14 22.65 -0.96
CA ALA A 131 2.60 22.96 0.37
C ALA A 131 3.22 22.06 1.45
N VAL A 132 3.61 20.86 1.07
CA VAL A 132 4.24 19.84 1.91
C VAL A 132 5.55 20.30 2.52
N GLN A 133 6.42 21.01 1.78
CA GLN A 133 7.70 21.49 2.30
C GLN A 133 7.59 22.40 3.54
N LYS A 134 6.47 23.08 3.72
CA LYS A 134 6.24 23.95 4.89
C LYS A 134 5.68 23.19 6.10
N LYS A 135 5.18 21.98 5.91
CA LYS A 135 4.45 21.19 6.92
C LYS A 135 5.03 19.79 7.15
N LYS A 136 6.32 19.60 6.82
CA LYS A 136 6.94 18.27 6.88
C LYS A 136 6.70 17.55 8.21
N ASP A 137 7.03 18.20 9.32
CA ASP A 137 6.90 17.58 10.64
C ASP A 137 5.42 17.39 11.04
N GLU A 138 4.52 18.25 10.58
CA GLU A 138 3.08 18.12 10.85
C GLU A 138 2.45 16.88 10.18
N LEU A 139 3.03 16.41 9.07
CA LEU A 139 2.47 15.33 8.25
C LEU A 139 3.22 14.00 8.37
N SER A 140 4.45 14.02 8.89
CA SER A 140 5.36 12.86 8.89
C SER A 140 5.81 12.40 10.28
N THR A 141 5.45 13.13 11.34
CA THR A 141 5.79 12.76 12.72
C THR A 141 4.55 12.41 13.52
N PRO A 142 4.64 11.51 14.51
CA PRO A 142 3.49 11.18 15.36
C PRO A 142 2.87 12.40 16.05
N ASN A 143 3.67 13.37 16.51
CA ASN A 143 3.13 14.60 17.10
C ASN A 143 2.24 15.37 16.12
N GLY A 144 2.77 15.65 14.92
CA GLY A 144 2.03 16.38 13.90
C GLY A 144 0.78 15.66 13.46
N VAL A 145 0.88 14.35 13.21
CA VAL A 145 -0.24 13.49 12.77
C VAL A 145 -1.36 13.44 13.82
N LEU A 146 -1.03 13.18 15.09
CA LEU A 146 -2.02 13.07 16.16
C LEU A 146 -2.72 14.40 16.45
N LYS A 147 -2.03 15.53 16.27
CA LYS A 147 -2.60 16.88 16.45
C LYS A 147 -3.51 17.30 15.29
N ASN A 148 -3.08 17.03 14.07
CA ASN A 148 -3.74 17.55 12.87
C ASN A 148 -4.69 16.54 12.21
N GLN A 149 -4.61 15.27 12.58
CA GLN A 149 -5.37 14.16 11.97
C GLN A 149 -5.22 14.13 10.45
N LYS A 150 -4.01 14.46 9.98
CA LYS A 150 -3.60 14.40 8.58
C LYS A 150 -2.18 13.86 8.49
N ALA A 151 -1.91 13.06 7.48
CA ALA A 151 -0.59 12.49 7.28
C ALA A 151 -0.29 12.16 5.80
N VAL A 152 0.99 11.98 5.53
CA VAL A 152 1.51 11.23 4.38
C VAL A 152 1.91 9.82 4.84
N CYS A 153 2.31 8.94 3.93
CA CYS A 153 2.64 7.55 4.24
C CYS A 153 3.61 7.39 5.42
N VAL A 154 4.69 8.21 5.49
CA VAL A 154 5.64 8.21 6.61
C VAL A 154 4.98 8.56 7.94
N GLY A 155 4.05 9.50 7.94
CA GLY A 155 3.29 9.89 9.13
C GLY A 155 2.41 8.75 9.64
N TYR A 156 1.73 8.03 8.74
CA TYR A 156 0.99 6.82 9.09
C TYR A 156 1.92 5.77 9.68
N ALA A 157 3.00 5.44 8.99
CA ALA A 157 3.92 4.39 9.39
C ALA A 157 4.60 4.67 10.74
N THR A 158 5.09 5.89 10.97
CA THR A 158 5.74 6.26 12.24
C THR A 158 4.75 6.35 13.40
N THR A 159 3.52 6.81 13.16
CA THR A 159 2.47 6.88 14.19
C THR A 159 1.97 5.49 14.56
N PHE A 160 1.74 4.62 13.59
CA PHE A 160 1.37 3.24 13.83
C PHE A 160 2.45 2.50 14.65
N ARG A 161 3.73 2.63 14.26
CA ARG A 161 4.85 2.07 15.01
C ARG A 161 4.87 2.58 16.46
N LEU A 162 4.65 3.87 16.70
CA LEU A 162 4.59 4.40 18.07
C LEU A 162 3.51 3.72 18.90
N PHE A 163 2.31 3.58 18.37
CA PHE A 163 1.22 2.88 19.05
C PHE A 163 1.57 1.43 19.39
N MET A 164 2.12 0.68 18.41
CA MET A 164 2.53 -0.70 18.64
C MET A 164 3.60 -0.80 19.73
N GLN A 165 4.65 0.01 19.67
CA GLN A 165 5.74 0.04 20.63
C GLN A 165 5.26 0.45 22.04
N MET A 166 4.32 1.37 22.17
CA MET A 166 3.71 1.72 23.47
C MET A 166 2.96 0.54 24.09
N MET A 167 2.41 -0.36 23.29
CA MET A 167 1.76 -1.59 23.71
C MET A 167 2.72 -2.79 23.80
N LYS A 168 4.04 -2.58 23.60
CA LYS A 168 5.09 -3.61 23.58
C LYS A 168 4.92 -4.64 22.46
N ILE A 169 4.36 -4.24 21.36
CA ILE A 169 4.27 -5.02 20.13
C ILE A 169 5.41 -4.57 19.21
N ASP A 170 6.23 -5.53 18.77
CA ASP A 170 7.34 -5.24 17.86
C ASP A 170 6.80 -4.74 16.52
N CYS A 171 7.26 -3.57 16.10
CA CYS A 171 6.81 -2.93 14.86
C CYS A 171 7.96 -2.14 14.23
N LYS A 172 8.14 -2.32 12.93
CA LYS A 172 9.11 -1.62 12.10
C LYS A 172 8.41 -0.71 11.10
N VAL A 173 9.12 0.28 10.59
CA VAL A 173 8.73 1.03 9.39
C VAL A 173 9.50 0.46 8.20
N VAL A 174 8.78 -0.03 7.22
CA VAL A 174 9.34 -0.52 5.96
C VAL A 174 9.24 0.60 4.92
N HIS A 175 10.18 0.64 4.01
CA HIS A 175 10.14 1.57 2.87
C HIS A 175 10.39 0.84 1.56
N SER A 176 9.79 1.34 0.49
CA SER A 176 10.01 0.81 -0.86
C SER A 176 11.46 1.05 -1.33
N THR A 177 11.94 0.19 -2.23
CA THR A 177 13.30 0.30 -2.79
C THR A 177 13.52 1.61 -3.55
N ASP A 178 12.48 2.15 -4.17
CA ASP A 178 12.51 3.46 -4.85
C ASP A 178 12.32 4.65 -3.87
N LEU A 179 12.13 4.36 -2.58
CA LEU A 179 11.90 5.35 -1.53
C LEU A 179 10.69 6.26 -1.79
N SER A 180 9.67 5.78 -2.50
CA SER A 180 8.45 6.53 -2.79
C SER A 180 7.36 6.32 -1.74
N HIS A 181 7.40 5.20 -1.00
CA HIS A 181 6.38 4.80 -0.04
C HIS A 181 6.95 4.18 1.24
N SER A 182 6.15 4.21 2.31
CA SER A 182 6.48 3.54 3.58
C SER A 182 5.22 3.00 4.26
N TRP A 183 5.39 1.83 4.88
CA TRP A 183 4.35 1.10 5.61
C TRP A 183 4.94 0.43 6.85
N ASN A 184 4.28 -0.52 7.46
CA ASN A 184 4.76 -1.18 8.66
C ASN A 184 4.92 -2.70 8.49
N GLU A 185 5.79 -3.25 9.31
CA GLU A 185 5.91 -4.67 9.57
C GLU A 185 5.74 -4.89 11.08
N VAL A 186 4.79 -5.75 11.47
CA VAL A 186 4.38 -6.01 12.86
C VAL A 186 4.63 -7.45 13.21
N LYS A 187 5.11 -7.71 14.43
CA LYS A 187 5.28 -9.06 14.93
C LYS A 187 4.11 -9.46 15.82
N LEU A 188 3.40 -10.51 15.42
CA LEU A 188 2.36 -11.14 16.21
C LEU A 188 2.76 -12.59 16.49
N GLU A 189 2.85 -12.96 17.75
CA GLU A 189 3.43 -14.24 18.18
C GLU A 189 4.85 -14.43 17.62
N ASP A 190 5.07 -15.44 16.79
CA ASP A 190 6.38 -15.75 16.21
C ASP A 190 6.55 -15.23 14.77
N ASP A 191 5.48 -14.73 14.14
CA ASP A 191 5.45 -14.32 12.75
C ASP A 191 5.40 -12.80 12.56
N TRP A 192 5.93 -12.34 11.42
CA TRP A 192 5.85 -10.98 10.97
C TRP A 192 4.76 -10.82 9.90
N TYR A 193 4.14 -9.63 9.85
CA TYR A 193 3.05 -9.27 8.93
C TYR A 193 3.23 -7.84 8.45
N PHE A 194 2.92 -7.58 7.19
CA PHE A 194 2.89 -6.21 6.66
C PHE A 194 1.54 -5.54 6.86
N VAL A 195 1.60 -4.25 7.20
CA VAL A 195 0.41 -3.43 7.50
C VAL A 195 0.58 -2.07 6.85
N ASP A 196 -0.38 -1.68 6.01
CA ASP A 196 -0.40 -0.36 5.40
C ASP A 196 -1.72 0.37 5.63
N ALA A 197 -1.78 1.12 6.72
CA ALA A 197 -2.95 1.91 7.06
C ALA A 197 -3.17 3.14 6.14
N TYR A 198 -2.13 3.60 5.44
CA TYR A 198 -2.26 4.69 4.48
C TYR A 198 -3.07 4.26 3.25
N SER A 199 -2.82 3.06 2.74
CA SER A 199 -3.49 2.55 1.54
C SER A 199 -4.96 2.16 1.76
N ASP A 200 -5.37 1.90 3.02
CA ASP A 200 -6.76 1.58 3.37
C ASP A 200 -7.56 2.78 3.93
N VAL A 201 -7.02 4.00 3.85
CA VAL A 201 -7.73 5.20 4.33
C VAL A 201 -9.04 5.40 3.56
N ASN A 202 -10.08 5.76 4.30
CA ASN A 202 -11.45 5.91 3.82
C ASN A 202 -12.07 4.61 3.24
N SER A 203 -11.47 3.46 3.53
CA SER A 203 -11.98 2.15 3.17
C SER A 203 -12.02 1.24 4.40
N GLU A 204 -13.07 0.46 4.54
CA GLU A 204 -13.18 -0.60 5.55
C GLU A 204 -12.93 -1.99 4.93
N ASN A 205 -12.18 -2.06 3.83
CA ASN A 205 -11.92 -3.31 3.12
C ASN A 205 -10.83 -4.19 3.76
N PHE A 206 -9.91 -3.59 4.52
CA PHE A 206 -8.77 -4.25 5.18
C PHE A 206 -7.86 -5.02 4.21
N ALA A 207 -7.75 -4.55 2.97
CA ALA A 207 -6.98 -5.19 1.92
C ALA A 207 -5.47 -5.20 2.19
N ASN A 208 -5.00 -4.25 3.01
CA ASN A 208 -3.59 -4.05 3.35
C ASN A 208 -3.29 -4.30 4.84
N PHE A 209 -4.11 -5.16 5.50
CA PHE A 209 -3.93 -5.51 6.90
C PHE A 209 -3.41 -6.95 7.06
N ASN A 210 -2.23 -7.08 7.67
CA ASN A 210 -1.53 -8.33 7.97
C ASN A 210 -1.30 -9.21 6.74
N LEU A 211 -0.58 -8.66 5.77
CA LEU A 211 -0.12 -9.36 4.58
C LEU A 211 1.17 -10.14 4.88
N ASN A 212 1.38 -11.24 4.18
CA ASN A 212 2.69 -11.88 4.13
C ASN A 212 3.54 -11.32 2.98
N ASP A 213 4.80 -11.79 2.86
CA ASP A 213 5.72 -11.39 1.78
C ASP A 213 5.09 -11.53 0.39
N GLU A 214 4.44 -12.65 0.11
CA GLU A 214 3.88 -12.96 -1.20
C GLU A 214 2.74 -11.99 -1.56
N MET A 215 1.82 -11.75 -0.64
CA MET A 215 0.72 -10.80 -0.81
C MET A 215 1.23 -9.36 -0.95
N CYS A 216 2.25 -8.98 -0.18
CA CYS A 216 2.82 -7.64 -0.20
C CYS A 216 3.56 -7.34 -1.52
N LEU A 217 4.23 -8.36 -2.10
CA LEU A 217 4.93 -8.24 -3.38
C LEU A 217 4.02 -7.95 -4.59
N GLU A 218 2.72 -8.16 -4.46
CA GLU A 218 1.76 -7.75 -5.50
C GLU A 218 1.72 -6.23 -5.70
N SER A 219 2.07 -5.46 -4.66
CA SER A 219 1.95 -4.00 -4.68
C SER A 219 3.26 -3.26 -4.37
N TYR A 220 4.20 -3.89 -3.65
CA TYR A 220 5.37 -3.21 -3.11
C TYR A 220 6.66 -3.99 -3.36
N GLU A 221 7.77 -3.24 -3.53
CA GLU A 221 9.13 -3.77 -3.53
C GLU A 221 9.93 -3.16 -2.37
N TRP A 222 10.58 -3.99 -1.55
CA TRP A 222 11.45 -3.57 -0.44
C TRP A 222 12.70 -4.42 -0.33
N ASN A 223 13.66 -4.01 0.48
CA ASN A 223 14.87 -4.80 0.74
C ASN A 223 14.57 -5.97 1.68
N ARG A 224 14.26 -7.14 1.13
CA ARG A 224 13.91 -8.36 1.86
C ARG A 224 15.05 -8.98 2.66
N GLU A 225 16.30 -8.58 2.41
CA GLU A 225 17.45 -9.04 3.21
C GLU A 225 17.57 -8.23 4.50
N PHE A 226 17.06 -7.01 4.51
CA PHE A 226 17.14 -6.11 5.66
C PHE A 226 15.97 -6.30 6.66
N PHE A 227 14.77 -6.52 6.15
CA PHE A 227 13.59 -6.74 6.99
C PHE A 227 13.36 -8.24 7.24
N PRO A 228 12.79 -8.62 8.39
CA PRO A 228 12.39 -10.01 8.63
C PRO A 228 11.48 -10.54 7.54
N ALA A 229 11.48 -11.86 7.34
CA ALA A 229 10.53 -12.48 6.44
C ALA A 229 9.14 -12.52 7.08
N ALA A 230 8.14 -11.96 6.40
CA ALA A 230 6.74 -12.03 6.79
C ALA A 230 6.10 -13.29 6.17
N ALA A 231 6.13 -14.40 6.88
CA ALA A 231 5.61 -15.69 6.40
C ALA A 231 4.21 -16.00 6.93
N GLY A 232 3.75 -15.30 7.97
CA GLY A 232 2.48 -15.57 8.64
C GLY A 232 1.27 -15.26 7.77
N VAL A 233 0.22 -16.09 7.87
CA VAL A 233 -1.09 -15.85 7.25
C VAL A 233 -2.22 -15.90 8.28
N LYS A 234 -1.95 -16.45 9.47
CA LYS A 234 -2.95 -16.65 10.55
C LYS A 234 -3.74 -15.38 10.86
N TYR A 235 -3.05 -14.25 11.00
CA TYR A 235 -3.62 -12.96 11.39
C TYR A 235 -3.99 -12.06 10.20
N ASN A 236 -3.92 -12.56 8.95
CA ASN A 236 -4.48 -11.84 7.82
C ASN A 236 -5.98 -11.64 8.01
N TYR A 237 -6.49 -10.45 7.69
CA TYR A 237 -7.88 -10.10 7.98
C TYR A 237 -8.89 -11.04 7.34
N ALA A 238 -8.65 -11.47 6.10
CA ALA A 238 -9.50 -12.43 5.42
C ALA A 238 -9.45 -13.82 6.07
N CYS A 239 -8.28 -14.25 6.54
CA CYS A 239 -8.13 -15.52 7.26
C CYS A 239 -8.89 -15.52 8.59
N MET A 240 -8.96 -14.40 9.28
CA MET A 240 -9.67 -14.25 10.56
C MET A 240 -11.18 -14.08 10.40
N ASN A 241 -11.65 -13.52 9.26
CA ASN A 241 -13.04 -13.07 9.10
C ASN A 241 -13.78 -13.75 7.93
N ASN A 242 -13.32 -14.91 7.46
CA ASN A 242 -13.96 -15.62 6.37
C ASN A 242 -15.22 -16.40 6.77
N GLN A 243 -16.05 -16.69 5.79
CA GLN A 243 -17.24 -17.51 5.90
C GLN A 243 -17.14 -18.70 4.94
N LYS A 244 -17.45 -19.92 5.42
CA LYS A 244 -17.44 -21.10 4.55
C LYS A 244 -18.53 -21.01 3.49
N GLU A 245 -18.13 -21.29 2.23
CA GLU A 245 -19.04 -21.46 1.11
C GLU A 245 -18.58 -22.66 0.29
N THR A 246 -19.42 -23.66 0.19
CA THR A 246 -19.11 -24.92 -0.53
C THR A 246 -19.72 -24.97 -1.92
N ASP A 247 -20.61 -24.06 -2.23
CA ASP A 247 -21.31 -23.98 -3.51
C ASP A 247 -20.91 -22.68 -4.22
N VAL A 248 -19.94 -22.77 -5.11
CA VAL A 248 -19.40 -21.61 -5.84
C VAL A 248 -20.48 -20.85 -6.63
N TYR A 249 -21.54 -21.53 -7.07
CA TYR A 249 -22.66 -20.88 -7.78
C TYR A 249 -23.52 -19.96 -6.91
N LYS A 250 -23.27 -19.92 -5.60
CA LYS A 250 -23.87 -18.92 -4.69
C LYS A 250 -23.09 -17.62 -4.61
N ILE A 251 -21.85 -17.60 -5.08
CA ILE A 251 -20.99 -16.40 -5.02
C ILE A 251 -21.69 -15.17 -5.60
N PRO A 252 -22.31 -15.18 -6.79
CA PRO A 252 -22.97 -14.01 -7.34
C PRO A 252 -24.04 -13.42 -6.39
N LYS A 253 -24.83 -14.29 -5.73
CA LYS A 253 -25.83 -13.84 -4.75
C LYS A 253 -25.19 -13.23 -3.50
N ARG A 254 -24.03 -13.74 -3.09
CA ARG A 254 -23.30 -13.21 -1.93
C ARG A 254 -22.71 -11.84 -2.24
N VAL A 255 -22.11 -11.70 -3.43
CA VAL A 255 -21.58 -10.40 -3.91
C VAL A 255 -22.72 -9.39 -4.08
N ARG A 256 -23.85 -9.79 -4.67
CA ARG A 256 -25.01 -8.92 -4.77
C ARG A 256 -25.44 -8.36 -3.41
N LYS A 257 -25.43 -9.19 -2.37
CA LYS A 257 -25.75 -8.75 -1.02
C LYS A 257 -24.74 -7.72 -0.49
N VAL A 258 -23.44 -7.90 -0.77
CA VAL A 258 -22.39 -6.93 -0.40
C VAL A 258 -22.68 -5.57 -1.02
N VAL A 259 -23.01 -5.54 -2.30
CA VAL A 259 -23.36 -4.31 -3.03
C VAL A 259 -24.62 -3.66 -2.45
N ASP A 260 -25.67 -4.44 -2.23
CA ASP A 260 -26.95 -3.93 -1.68
C ASP A 260 -26.79 -3.39 -0.24
N ASP A 261 -25.99 -4.05 0.59
CA ASP A 261 -25.70 -3.66 1.97
C ASP A 261 -24.62 -2.54 2.07
N LYS A 262 -24.01 -2.16 0.95
CA LYS A 262 -22.87 -1.23 0.89
C LYS A 262 -21.69 -1.67 1.78
N SER A 263 -21.47 -2.98 1.88
CA SER A 263 -20.31 -3.54 2.55
C SER A 263 -19.10 -3.44 1.63
N GLU A 264 -17.91 -3.24 2.19
CA GLU A 264 -16.69 -3.03 1.40
C GLU A 264 -15.89 -4.31 1.18
N ASN A 265 -16.24 -5.40 1.86
CA ASN A 265 -15.55 -6.68 1.74
C ASN A 265 -16.46 -7.89 1.92
N LEU A 266 -16.01 -9.03 1.39
CA LEU A 266 -16.57 -10.36 1.63
C LEU A 266 -15.45 -11.40 1.48
N PHE A 267 -15.26 -12.25 2.47
CA PHE A 267 -14.27 -13.31 2.46
C PHE A 267 -14.96 -14.67 2.48
N LEU A 268 -14.77 -15.46 1.42
CA LEU A 268 -15.41 -16.77 1.26
C LEU A 268 -14.34 -17.87 1.28
N ASN A 269 -14.39 -18.71 2.29
CA ASN A 269 -13.55 -19.89 2.38
C ASN A 269 -14.20 -21.03 1.56
N LEU A 270 -13.56 -21.35 0.44
CA LEU A 270 -14.00 -22.39 -0.51
C LEU A 270 -13.41 -23.76 -0.19
N GLY A 271 -12.64 -23.86 0.90
CA GLY A 271 -12.09 -25.13 1.38
C GLY A 271 -10.76 -25.52 0.77
N LYS A 272 -10.34 -26.74 1.08
CA LYS A 272 -9.09 -27.36 0.58
C LYS A 272 -9.31 -28.01 -0.77
N ASN A 273 -8.22 -28.16 -1.54
CA ASN A 273 -8.22 -28.93 -2.79
C ASN A 273 -9.21 -28.44 -3.86
N MET A 274 -9.39 -27.12 -3.95
CA MET A 274 -10.15 -26.56 -5.05
C MET A 274 -9.47 -26.92 -6.37
N SER A 275 -10.22 -27.51 -7.33
CA SER A 275 -9.67 -27.83 -8.65
C SER A 275 -9.43 -26.57 -9.47
N ASP A 276 -8.52 -26.66 -10.45
CA ASP A 276 -8.28 -25.54 -11.38
C ASP A 276 -9.58 -25.17 -12.13
N GLU A 277 -10.38 -26.16 -12.54
CA GLU A 277 -11.69 -25.91 -13.16
C GLU A 277 -12.62 -25.11 -12.24
N THR A 278 -12.64 -25.40 -10.94
CA THR A 278 -13.45 -24.64 -9.98
C THR A 278 -12.94 -23.19 -9.84
N LYS A 279 -11.62 -23.01 -9.84
CA LYS A 279 -11.00 -21.70 -9.83
C LYS A 279 -11.39 -20.90 -11.06
N ASP A 280 -11.26 -21.49 -12.26
CA ASP A 280 -11.63 -20.84 -13.53
C ASP A 280 -13.12 -20.43 -13.55
N ILE A 281 -14.00 -21.28 -13.00
CA ILE A 281 -15.44 -20.96 -12.87
C ILE A 281 -15.65 -19.73 -11.97
N VAL A 282 -14.96 -19.67 -10.82
CA VAL A 282 -15.08 -18.54 -9.90
C VAL A 282 -14.55 -17.26 -10.55
N GLU A 283 -13.39 -17.33 -11.22
CA GLU A 283 -12.79 -16.17 -11.89
C GLU A 283 -13.70 -15.65 -13.01
N ALA A 284 -14.29 -16.54 -13.82
CA ALA A 284 -15.26 -16.15 -14.83
C ALA A 284 -16.53 -15.51 -14.23
N MET A 285 -16.99 -15.99 -13.07
CA MET A 285 -18.09 -15.36 -12.36
C MET A 285 -17.74 -13.97 -11.86
N MET A 286 -16.52 -13.80 -11.30
CA MET A 286 -16.09 -12.49 -10.79
C MET A 286 -15.96 -11.46 -11.91
N LEU A 287 -15.36 -11.81 -13.04
CA LEU A 287 -15.29 -10.96 -14.23
C LEU A 287 -16.69 -10.55 -14.71
N SER A 288 -17.63 -11.53 -14.78
CA SER A 288 -19.01 -11.20 -15.18
C SER A 288 -19.72 -10.29 -14.18
N ILE A 289 -19.43 -10.41 -12.89
CA ILE A 289 -20.01 -9.53 -11.85
C ILE A 289 -19.44 -8.11 -12.01
N GLU A 290 -18.15 -7.98 -12.24
CA GLU A 290 -17.48 -6.70 -12.48
C GLU A 290 -18.15 -5.96 -13.64
N ASP A 291 -18.38 -6.61 -14.78
CA ASP A 291 -19.08 -6.04 -15.93
C ASP A 291 -20.47 -5.49 -15.57
N TYR A 292 -21.21 -6.18 -14.66
CA TYR A 292 -22.53 -5.72 -14.22
C TYR A 292 -22.51 -4.56 -13.22
N THR A 293 -21.43 -4.39 -12.48
CA THR A 293 -21.33 -3.43 -11.37
C THR A 293 -20.51 -2.19 -11.70
N MET A 294 -19.76 -2.20 -12.80
CA MET A 294 -18.78 -1.18 -13.18
C MET A 294 -19.29 0.26 -13.17
N ASP A 295 -20.60 0.46 -13.36
CA ASP A 295 -21.22 1.80 -13.35
C ASP A 295 -21.59 2.31 -11.94
N SER A 296 -21.41 1.50 -10.90
CA SER A 296 -21.87 1.83 -9.54
C SER A 296 -20.94 1.40 -8.41
N VAL A 297 -20.29 0.28 -8.57
CA VAL A 297 -19.39 -0.30 -7.57
C VAL A 297 -18.28 -1.04 -8.28
N MET A 298 -17.04 -0.67 -8.02
CA MET A 298 -15.89 -1.41 -8.49
C MET A 298 -15.71 -2.66 -7.62
N ILE A 299 -15.81 -3.84 -8.23
CA ILE A 299 -15.55 -5.12 -7.58
C ILE A 299 -14.16 -5.58 -7.98
N SER A 300 -13.34 -5.88 -7.00
CA SER A 300 -12.05 -6.54 -7.21
C SER A 300 -11.95 -7.79 -6.34
N TYR A 301 -11.09 -8.72 -6.70
CA TYR A 301 -10.90 -9.92 -5.92
C TYR A 301 -9.45 -10.39 -5.93
N LYS A 302 -9.09 -11.12 -4.88
CA LYS A 302 -7.82 -11.86 -4.81
C LYS A 302 -8.00 -13.17 -4.05
N TRP A 303 -7.01 -14.05 -4.18
CA TRP A 303 -6.97 -15.31 -3.47
C TRP A 303 -5.99 -15.26 -2.31
N VAL A 304 -6.39 -15.84 -1.19
CA VAL A 304 -5.53 -16.05 -0.03
C VAL A 304 -5.60 -17.53 0.35
N GLU A 305 -4.48 -18.10 0.72
CA GLU A 305 -4.40 -19.45 1.29
C GLU A 305 -4.03 -19.34 2.76
N ASN A 306 -4.81 -19.95 3.65
CA ASN A 306 -4.53 -19.97 5.08
C ASN A 306 -3.57 -21.12 5.46
N ASP A 307 -3.13 -21.17 6.73
CA ASP A 307 -2.24 -22.20 7.27
C ASP A 307 -2.79 -23.62 7.13
N GLU A 308 -4.09 -23.76 6.98
CA GLU A 308 -4.75 -25.02 6.77
C GLU A 308 -4.83 -25.43 5.29
N GLN A 309 -4.24 -24.64 4.38
CA GLN A 309 -4.32 -24.83 2.93
C GLN A 309 -5.76 -24.70 2.38
N GLU A 310 -6.59 -23.91 3.04
CA GLU A 310 -7.91 -23.55 2.54
C GLU A 310 -7.82 -22.30 1.68
N ARG A 311 -8.51 -22.30 0.54
CA ARG A 311 -8.57 -21.16 -0.39
C ARG A 311 -9.66 -20.19 0.02
N ILE A 312 -9.29 -18.95 0.23
CA ILE A 312 -10.20 -17.86 0.60
C ILE A 312 -10.27 -16.90 -0.58
N LEU A 313 -11.47 -16.73 -1.12
CA LEU A 313 -11.78 -15.69 -2.09
C LEU A 313 -12.06 -14.40 -1.35
N CYS A 314 -11.16 -13.45 -1.48
CA CYS A 314 -11.30 -12.10 -0.93
C CYS A 314 -11.94 -11.21 -1.98
N ILE A 315 -13.10 -10.68 -1.71
CA ILE A 315 -13.86 -9.81 -2.61
C ILE A 315 -13.93 -8.44 -1.96
N TYR A 316 -13.57 -7.41 -2.71
CA TYR A 316 -13.59 -6.02 -2.28
C TYR A 316 -14.56 -5.25 -3.15
N ALA A 317 -15.42 -4.45 -2.51
CA ALA A 317 -16.38 -3.60 -3.18
C ALA A 317 -16.06 -2.15 -2.81
N THR A 318 -15.60 -1.37 -3.76
CA THR A 318 -15.33 0.05 -3.58
C THR A 318 -16.40 0.83 -4.34
N PRO A 319 -17.16 1.71 -3.69
CA PRO A 319 -18.05 2.61 -4.39
C PRO A 319 -17.23 3.36 -5.44
N GLU A 320 -17.69 3.39 -6.68
CA GLU A 320 -17.03 4.18 -7.69
C GLU A 320 -17.06 5.65 -7.25
N ALA A 321 -15.88 6.23 -7.06
CA ALA A 321 -15.77 7.62 -6.72
C ALA A 321 -16.26 8.42 -7.94
N THR A 322 -17.44 8.94 -7.84
CA THR A 322 -17.93 9.99 -8.77
C THR A 322 -17.26 11.31 -8.40
N GLU A 323 -15.91 11.31 -8.30
CA GLU A 323 -15.13 12.42 -7.77
C GLU A 323 -15.40 13.74 -8.49
N ASP A 324 -15.71 13.70 -9.80
CA ASP A 324 -15.97 14.90 -10.57
C ASP A 324 -17.44 15.37 -10.56
N MET A 325 -18.36 14.60 -9.99
CA MET A 325 -19.78 14.95 -10.01
C MET A 325 -20.40 15.28 -8.65
N GLU A 326 -19.75 14.99 -7.55
CA GLU A 326 -20.24 15.33 -6.21
C GLU A 326 -20.36 16.86 -5.97
N ASN A 327 -19.57 17.66 -6.68
CA ASN A 327 -19.64 19.12 -6.63
C ASN A 327 -20.61 19.74 -7.64
N LEU A 328 -21.26 18.93 -8.46
CA LEU A 328 -22.20 19.41 -9.45
C LEU A 328 -23.64 19.21 -8.96
N SER A 329 -24.51 20.22 -9.20
CA SER A 329 -25.93 20.01 -9.00
C SER A 329 -26.44 18.88 -9.91
N GLU A 330 -27.44 18.13 -9.45
CA GLU A 330 -28.03 17.00 -10.20
C GLU A 330 -28.45 17.40 -11.64
N GLU A 331 -28.90 18.64 -11.82
CA GLU A 331 -29.26 19.19 -13.13
C GLU A 331 -28.03 19.35 -14.05
N VAL A 332 -26.89 19.78 -13.51
CA VAL A 332 -25.64 19.96 -14.24
C VAL A 332 -25.02 18.60 -14.55
N ALA A 333 -24.99 17.67 -13.61
CA ALA A 333 -24.53 16.29 -13.80
C ALA A 333 -25.31 15.57 -14.93
N LYS A 334 -26.63 15.78 -15.00
CA LYS A 334 -27.48 15.25 -16.07
C LYS A 334 -27.17 15.87 -17.44
N LYS A 335 -26.84 17.18 -17.48
CA LYS A 335 -26.42 17.86 -18.73
C LYS A 335 -25.05 17.35 -19.20
N VAL A 336 -24.09 17.13 -18.26
CA VAL A 336 -22.78 16.59 -18.58
C VAL A 336 -22.92 15.18 -19.17
N ARG A 337 -23.62 14.27 -18.50
CA ARG A 337 -23.86 12.91 -19.01
C ARG A 337 -24.51 12.93 -20.40
N LYS A 338 -25.52 13.77 -20.59
CA LYS A 338 -26.17 13.90 -21.90
C LYS A 338 -25.23 14.41 -22.99
N ALA A 339 -24.34 15.35 -22.68
CA ALA A 339 -23.37 15.88 -23.63
C ALA A 339 -22.31 14.84 -24.00
N VAL A 340 -21.81 14.08 -23.03
CA VAL A 340 -20.85 13.00 -23.24
C VAL A 340 -21.48 11.88 -24.09
N ASN A 341 -22.64 11.37 -23.71
CA ASN A 341 -23.31 10.31 -24.44
C ASN A 341 -23.57 10.72 -25.91
N LYS A 342 -23.98 11.99 -26.11
CA LYS A 342 -24.18 12.50 -27.47
C LYS A 342 -22.89 12.61 -28.31
N ALA A 343 -21.75 12.91 -27.63
CA ALA A 343 -20.48 13.05 -28.32
C ALA A 343 -19.84 11.68 -28.69
N PHE A 344 -20.25 10.63 -28.01
CA PHE A 344 -19.75 9.26 -28.21
C PHE A 344 -20.83 8.30 -28.75
N GLU A 345 -21.97 8.84 -29.22
CA GLU A 345 -23.11 8.05 -29.73
C GLU A 345 -22.72 7.13 -30.91
N ASP A 346 -21.70 7.55 -31.69
CA ASP A 346 -21.19 6.79 -32.85
C ASP A 346 -19.88 6.01 -32.49
N TYR A 347 -19.46 6.02 -31.21
CA TYR A 347 -18.29 5.29 -30.78
C TYR A 347 -18.68 3.84 -30.47
N SER A 348 -18.55 2.98 -31.49
CA SER A 348 -18.71 1.53 -31.29
C SER A 348 -17.52 1.00 -30.50
N ASN A 349 -17.79 0.35 -29.38
CA ASN A 349 -16.81 -0.42 -28.66
C ASN A 349 -16.16 -1.43 -29.65
N PRO A 350 -14.81 -1.55 -29.72
CA PRO A 350 -14.15 -2.50 -30.60
C PRO A 350 -14.60 -3.96 -30.41
N ASP A 351 -15.18 -4.28 -29.25
CA ASP A 351 -15.68 -5.61 -28.91
C ASP A 351 -17.10 -5.92 -29.44
N ASP A 352 -17.79 -4.93 -30.03
CA ASP A 352 -19.14 -5.12 -30.64
C ASP A 352 -19.09 -5.52 -32.12
N ILE A 353 -17.91 -5.82 -32.68
CA ILE A 353 -17.75 -6.26 -34.05
C ILE A 353 -17.48 -7.76 -34.11
N ASP A 354 -18.42 -8.57 -33.73
CA ASP A 354 -18.53 -9.97 -34.20
C ASP A 354 -19.88 -10.58 -33.73
N GLU A 355 -20.95 -10.33 -34.50
CA GLU A 355 -22.06 -11.27 -34.72
C GLU A 355 -22.28 -11.52 -36.20
#